data_8a7939748d792268cf32b6faf9a0628c
#
_entry.id   8a7939748d792268cf32b6faf9a0628c
#
_cell.length_a   1.000
_cell.length_b   1.000
_cell.length_c   1.000
_cell.angle_alpha   90.00
_cell.angle_beta   90.00
_cell.angle_gamma   90.00
#
_symmetry.space_group_name_H-M   'P 1'
#
loop_
_entity.id
_entity.type
_entity.pdbx_description
1 polymer ?
#
loop_
_entity_poly.entity_id
_entity_poly.type
_entity_poly.pdbx_seq_one_letter_code
_entity_poly.pdbx_strand_id
1 'polypeptide(L)'
;SIPFYVSFLIFQMNYLTRHLLDLEEINLLKINLEKDKSIWEDGQKTAGEYASKVKNNLQLDRQSDISRKYSVEITKKIISDPLIKSFALPKKIHGTMFSKSIKGMKYGRHIDNAYMSSGRADLSFTIFLNSKDDYEGGELSIENLNSENKFKLDFGEIIIYPSTYLH
;
A
#
# COMPACT_ATOMS: atom_id res chain seq x y z
N SER A 1 -42.24 14.43 29.18
CA SER A 1 -40.78 14.23 29.24
C SER A 1 -40.20 14.49 27.86
N ILE A 2 -39.21 15.36 27.79
CA ILE A 2 -38.48 15.67 26.56
C ILE A 2 -37.35 14.64 26.46
N PRO A 3 -37.29 13.86 25.38
CA PRO A 3 -36.21 12.88 25.20
C PRO A 3 -34.88 13.62 24.91
N PHE A 4 -33.82 13.23 25.60
CA PHE A 4 -32.47 13.70 25.33
C PHE A 4 -31.74 12.66 24.45
N TYR A 5 -31.12 13.12 23.36
CA TYR A 5 -30.33 12.29 22.47
C TYR A 5 -28.89 12.78 22.47
N VAL A 6 -27.95 11.84 22.54
CA VAL A 6 -26.55 12.09 22.22
C VAL A 6 -26.28 11.41 20.88
N SER A 7 -26.05 12.18 19.85
CA SER A 7 -25.69 11.67 18.53
C SER A 7 -24.20 11.85 18.30
N PHE A 8 -23.48 10.75 18.12
CA PHE A 8 -22.11 10.75 17.62
C PHE A 8 -22.13 10.49 16.13
N LEU A 9 -21.69 11.47 15.35
CA LEU A 9 -21.41 11.25 13.93
C LEU A 9 -20.01 10.66 13.82
N ILE A 10 -19.91 9.33 13.78
CA ILE A 10 -18.66 8.67 13.43
C ILE A 10 -18.60 8.63 11.90
N PHE A 11 -17.88 9.57 11.31
CA PHE A 11 -17.54 9.52 9.90
C PHE A 11 -16.40 8.52 9.75
N GLN A 12 -16.74 7.26 9.51
CA GLN A 12 -15.74 6.23 9.25
C GLN A 12 -15.41 6.25 7.75
N MET A 13 -14.38 7.01 7.37
CA MET A 13 -13.75 6.81 6.08
C MET A 13 -13.00 5.49 6.12
N ASN A 14 -13.45 4.53 5.33
CA ASN A 14 -12.85 3.19 5.30
C ASN A 14 -11.52 3.17 4.55
N TYR A 15 -11.27 4.14 3.68
CA TYR A 15 -10.03 4.32 2.92
C TYR A 15 -9.92 5.76 2.41
N LEU A 16 -8.71 6.15 2.04
CA LEU A 16 -8.40 7.41 1.36
C LEU A 16 -7.64 7.11 0.07
N THR A 17 -8.07 7.71 -1.05
CA THR A 17 -7.29 7.73 -2.30
C THR A 17 -6.77 9.14 -2.57
N ARG A 18 -5.56 9.23 -3.13
CA ARG A 18 -4.89 10.48 -3.40
C ARG A 18 -3.90 10.35 -4.55
N HIS A 19 -3.79 11.35 -5.42
CA HIS A 19 -2.68 11.45 -6.36
C HIS A 19 -1.44 11.96 -5.60
N LEU A 20 -0.39 11.15 -5.52
CA LEU A 20 0.78 11.40 -4.68
C LEU A 20 2.05 11.68 -5.50
N LEU A 21 2.26 10.94 -6.58
CA LEU A 21 3.45 11.04 -7.43
C LEU A 21 3.05 11.46 -8.84
N ASP A 22 3.77 12.42 -9.40
CA ASP A 22 3.55 12.83 -10.78
C ASP A 22 4.21 11.89 -11.80
N LEU A 23 3.97 12.14 -13.08
CA LEU A 23 4.45 11.29 -14.18
C LEU A 23 5.98 11.24 -14.24
N GLU A 24 6.66 12.37 -14.00
CA GLU A 24 8.13 12.45 -14.04
C GLU A 24 8.73 11.61 -12.92
N GLU A 25 8.20 11.72 -11.71
CA GLU A 25 8.62 10.95 -10.55
C GLU A 25 8.41 9.45 -10.75
N ILE A 26 7.26 9.03 -11.29
CA ILE A 26 6.97 7.65 -11.61
C ILE A 26 7.92 7.10 -12.68
N ASN A 27 8.17 7.84 -13.75
CA ASN A 27 9.08 7.40 -14.81
C ASN A 27 10.50 7.23 -14.28
N LEU A 28 10.99 8.17 -13.48
CA LEU A 28 12.31 8.08 -12.87
C LEU A 28 12.41 6.89 -11.91
N LEU A 29 11.39 6.67 -11.09
CA LEU A 29 11.30 5.52 -10.20
C LEU A 29 11.35 4.20 -10.99
N LYS A 30 10.51 4.04 -11.99
CA LYS A 30 10.45 2.82 -12.82
C LYS A 30 11.77 2.53 -13.52
N ILE A 31 12.40 3.53 -14.13
CA ILE A 31 13.72 3.38 -14.76
C ILE A 31 14.74 2.84 -13.74
N ASN A 32 14.75 3.37 -12.53
CA ASN A 32 15.69 2.93 -11.51
C ASN A 32 15.36 1.54 -10.96
N LEU A 33 14.09 1.19 -10.82
CA LEU A 33 13.66 -0.15 -10.39
C LEU A 33 14.04 -1.25 -11.40
N GLU A 34 14.21 -0.91 -12.67
CA GLU A 34 14.52 -1.87 -13.75
C GLU A 34 16.02 -1.98 -14.07
N LYS A 35 16.86 -1.08 -13.53
CA LYS A 35 18.31 -1.05 -13.81
C LYS A 35 19.03 -2.34 -13.41
N ASP A 36 18.66 -2.92 -12.29
CA ASP A 36 19.28 -4.14 -11.77
C ASP A 36 18.23 -5.20 -11.46
N LYS A 37 18.22 -6.24 -12.28
CA LYS A 37 17.27 -7.35 -12.11
C LYS A 37 17.62 -8.27 -10.93
N SER A 38 18.87 -8.27 -10.47
CA SER A 38 19.34 -9.14 -9.39
C SER A 38 18.81 -8.76 -8.02
N ILE A 39 18.30 -7.52 -7.86
CA ILE A 39 17.72 -7.01 -6.61
C ILE A 39 16.25 -7.41 -6.41
N TRP A 40 15.67 -8.14 -7.35
CA TRP A 40 14.31 -8.68 -7.23
C TRP A 40 14.34 -10.10 -6.69
N GLU A 41 13.65 -10.32 -5.59
CA GLU A 41 13.58 -11.58 -4.88
C GLU A 41 12.15 -12.14 -4.86
N ASP A 42 12.05 -13.44 -4.52
CA ASP A 42 10.75 -14.07 -4.24
C ASP A 42 10.07 -13.38 -3.05
N GLY A 43 8.87 -12.86 -3.29
CA GLY A 43 8.10 -12.15 -2.29
C GLY A 43 7.65 -13.00 -1.08
N GLN A 44 7.69 -14.31 -1.19
CA GLN A 44 7.37 -15.21 -0.05
C GLN A 44 8.33 -15.02 1.12
N LYS A 45 9.59 -14.68 0.85
CA LYS A 45 10.62 -14.49 1.88
C LYS A 45 10.30 -13.38 2.90
N THR A 46 9.46 -12.42 2.53
CA THR A 46 9.14 -11.25 3.36
C THR A 46 7.74 -11.29 3.96
N ALA A 47 6.96 -12.29 3.61
CA ALA A 47 5.60 -12.45 4.09
C ALA A 47 5.58 -13.20 5.43
N GLY A 48 4.61 -12.87 6.29
CA GLY A 48 4.31 -13.65 7.47
C GLY A 48 3.84 -15.07 7.12
N GLU A 49 3.84 -15.98 8.11
CA GLU A 49 3.61 -17.41 7.91
C GLU A 49 2.35 -17.74 7.06
N TYR A 50 1.25 -17.05 7.32
CA TYR A 50 0.01 -17.30 6.59
C TYR A 50 0.01 -16.64 5.21
N ALA A 51 0.45 -15.40 5.13
CA ALA A 51 0.48 -14.63 3.89
C ALA A 51 1.48 -15.23 2.86
N SER A 52 2.57 -15.85 3.30
CA SER A 52 3.54 -16.50 2.43
C SER A 52 2.93 -17.63 1.58
N LYS A 53 1.94 -18.34 2.11
CA LYS A 53 1.27 -19.46 1.41
C LYS A 53 0.43 -19.01 0.21
N VAL A 54 0.00 -17.76 0.19
CA VAL A 54 -0.85 -17.18 -0.86
C VAL A 54 -0.14 -16.11 -1.68
N LYS A 55 1.14 -15.83 -1.39
CA LYS A 55 1.95 -14.82 -2.05
C LYS A 55 2.82 -15.43 -3.13
N ASN A 56 2.60 -14.98 -4.35
CA ASN A 56 3.42 -15.30 -5.52
C ASN A 56 3.66 -14.01 -6.30
N ASN A 57 4.73 -13.29 -5.96
CA ASN A 57 5.17 -12.09 -6.63
C ASN A 57 6.67 -11.89 -6.43
N LEU A 58 7.23 -10.89 -7.08
CA LEU A 58 8.61 -10.45 -6.85
C LEU A 58 8.59 -9.23 -5.94
N GLN A 59 9.61 -9.13 -5.10
CA GLN A 59 9.85 -7.98 -4.25
C GLN A 59 11.27 -7.48 -4.41
N LEU A 60 11.42 -6.17 -4.33
CA LEU A 60 12.71 -5.53 -4.32
C LEU A 60 13.40 -5.80 -2.98
N ASP A 61 14.69 -6.16 -3.01
CA ASP A 61 15.48 -6.23 -1.79
C ASP A 61 15.42 -4.91 -1.03
N ARG A 62 14.92 -4.97 0.20
CA ARG A 62 14.78 -3.80 1.08
C ARG A 62 16.11 -3.15 1.45
N GLN A 63 17.21 -3.90 1.37
CA GLN A 63 18.55 -3.41 1.70
C GLN A 63 19.23 -2.76 0.49
N SER A 64 18.66 -2.88 -0.71
CA SER A 64 19.20 -2.22 -1.90
C SER A 64 19.16 -0.69 -1.76
N ASP A 65 20.13 -0.01 -2.34
CA ASP A 65 20.22 1.45 -2.30
C ASP A 65 18.99 2.10 -2.94
N ILE A 66 18.48 1.50 -4.00
CA ILE A 66 17.26 1.95 -4.68
C ILE A 66 16.06 1.89 -3.74
N SER A 67 15.86 0.76 -3.06
CA SER A 67 14.76 0.59 -2.11
C SER A 67 14.84 1.63 -0.98
N ARG A 68 16.01 1.80 -0.38
CA ARG A 68 16.22 2.78 0.69
C ARG A 68 15.97 4.21 0.24
N LYS A 69 16.52 4.61 -0.91
CA LYS A 69 16.36 5.95 -1.47
C LYS A 69 14.87 6.29 -1.66
N TYR A 70 14.16 5.46 -2.43
CA TYR A 70 12.77 5.74 -2.76
C TYR A 70 11.81 5.56 -1.57
N SER A 71 12.11 4.70 -0.62
CA SER A 71 11.36 4.63 0.64
C SER A 71 11.40 5.95 1.40
N VAL A 72 12.55 6.60 1.44
CA VAL A 72 12.70 7.94 2.08
C VAL A 72 11.91 9.00 1.31
N GLU A 73 12.01 9.03 -0.02
CA GLU A 73 11.30 10.00 -0.86
C GLU A 73 9.78 9.86 -0.75
N ILE A 74 9.26 8.65 -0.84
CA ILE A 74 7.83 8.34 -0.69
C ILE A 74 7.35 8.70 0.72
N THR A 75 8.11 8.34 1.75
CA THR A 75 7.78 8.69 3.13
C THR A 75 7.63 10.20 3.29
N LYS A 76 8.56 11.00 2.77
CA LYS A 76 8.48 12.47 2.82
C LYS A 76 7.21 12.99 2.16
N LYS A 77 6.84 12.44 1.00
CA LYS A 77 5.62 12.85 0.29
C LYS A 77 4.34 12.51 1.08
N ILE A 78 4.26 11.31 1.62
CA ILE A 78 3.12 10.88 2.44
C ILE A 78 2.94 11.80 3.65
N ILE A 79 4.00 12.08 4.41
CA ILE A 79 3.90 12.91 5.62
C ILE A 79 3.72 14.41 5.33
N SER A 80 4.03 14.87 4.12
CA SER A 80 3.83 16.26 3.72
C SER A 80 2.47 16.53 3.08
N ASP A 81 1.72 15.51 2.64
CA ASP A 81 0.38 15.70 2.09
C ASP A 81 -0.62 16.04 3.21
N PRO A 82 -1.27 17.22 3.17
CA PRO A 82 -2.15 17.65 4.26
C PRO A 82 -3.36 16.73 4.46
N LEU A 83 -3.89 16.16 3.39
CA LEU A 83 -5.07 15.31 3.46
C LEU A 83 -4.72 13.94 4.04
N ILE A 84 -3.60 13.35 3.61
CA ILE A 84 -3.09 12.12 4.21
C ILE A 84 -2.76 12.33 5.68
N LYS A 85 -2.11 13.44 6.01
CA LYS A 85 -1.77 13.78 7.38
C LYS A 85 -3.01 13.89 8.26
N SER A 86 -4.07 14.53 7.76
CA SER A 86 -5.34 14.67 8.48
C SER A 86 -6.08 13.34 8.64
N PHE A 87 -6.06 12.49 7.63
CA PHE A 87 -6.73 11.18 7.63
C PHE A 87 -6.01 10.16 8.51
N ALA A 88 -4.69 10.02 8.31
CA ALA A 88 -3.91 8.93 8.90
C ALA A 88 -3.25 9.30 10.23
N LEU A 89 -3.06 10.60 10.53
CA LEU A 89 -2.32 11.09 11.70
C LEU A 89 -1.01 10.32 11.92
N PRO A 90 -0.13 10.20 10.90
CA PRO A 90 0.98 9.26 10.93
C PRO A 90 2.00 9.66 11.99
N LYS A 91 2.23 8.77 12.96
CA LYS A 91 3.33 8.89 13.92
C LYS A 91 4.62 8.34 13.32
N LYS A 92 4.50 7.28 12.53
CA LYS A 92 5.63 6.57 11.91
C LYS A 92 5.17 5.82 10.66
N ILE A 93 6.02 5.78 9.65
CA ILE A 93 5.88 4.86 8.51
C ILE A 93 6.94 3.77 8.70
N HIS A 94 6.51 2.52 8.79
CA HIS A 94 7.39 1.38 9.09
C HIS A 94 8.23 0.92 7.90
N GLY A 95 7.97 1.42 6.74
CA GLY A 95 8.72 1.15 5.52
C GLY A 95 7.83 1.02 4.30
N THR A 96 8.49 1.06 3.17
CA THR A 96 7.89 0.88 1.85
C THR A 96 8.46 -0.39 1.24
N MET A 97 7.64 -1.13 0.54
CA MET A 97 8.01 -2.36 -0.13
C MET A 97 7.61 -2.28 -1.59
N PHE A 98 8.58 -2.46 -2.49
CA PHE A 98 8.31 -2.46 -3.92
C PHE A 98 8.00 -3.89 -4.37
N SER A 99 6.84 -4.08 -4.98
CA SER A 99 6.38 -5.37 -5.46
C SER A 99 6.14 -5.34 -6.96
N LYS A 100 6.38 -6.47 -7.61
CA LYS A 100 6.17 -6.67 -9.04
C LYS A 100 5.47 -8.01 -9.27
N SER A 101 4.43 -7.99 -10.07
CA SER A 101 3.73 -9.19 -10.53
C SER A 101 3.76 -9.27 -12.04
N ILE A 102 3.96 -10.47 -12.57
CA ILE A 102 3.85 -10.78 -13.99
C ILE A 102 2.70 -11.77 -14.19
N LYS A 103 2.37 -12.07 -15.45
CA LYS A 103 1.28 -13.00 -15.79
C LYS A 103 1.38 -14.32 -15.01
N GLY A 104 0.29 -14.69 -14.33
CA GLY A 104 0.20 -15.88 -13.50
C GLY A 104 0.63 -15.70 -12.03
N MET A 105 1.21 -14.55 -11.69
CA MET A 105 1.50 -14.19 -10.30
C MET A 105 0.29 -13.55 -9.62
N LYS A 106 0.18 -13.76 -8.31
CA LYS A 106 -0.87 -13.16 -7.49
C LYS A 106 -0.42 -13.04 -6.05
N TYR A 107 -1.04 -12.14 -5.32
CA TYR A 107 -1.01 -12.12 -3.86
C TYR A 107 -2.44 -12.37 -3.39
N GLY A 108 -2.67 -13.53 -2.81
CA GLY A 108 -4.00 -13.94 -2.38
C GLY A 108 -4.44 -13.23 -1.11
N ARG A 109 -5.70 -13.44 -0.75
CA ARG A 109 -6.36 -12.82 0.41
C ARG A 109 -5.55 -13.00 1.69
N HIS A 110 -5.25 -11.90 2.36
CA HIS A 110 -4.51 -11.87 3.62
C HIS A 110 -4.85 -10.62 4.43
N ILE A 111 -4.38 -10.58 5.65
CA ILE A 111 -4.39 -9.41 6.52
C ILE A 111 -2.93 -9.05 6.77
N ASP A 112 -2.63 -7.76 6.73
CA ASP A 112 -1.30 -7.28 7.05
C ASP A 112 -0.98 -7.45 8.54
N ASN A 113 0.31 -7.62 8.84
CA ASN A 113 0.73 -7.73 10.21
C ASN A 113 0.60 -6.38 10.93
N ALA A 114 -0.35 -6.31 11.86
CA ALA A 114 -0.61 -5.11 12.65
C ALA A 114 0.52 -4.77 13.66
N TYR A 115 1.46 -5.70 13.89
CA TYR A 115 2.59 -5.51 14.81
C TYR A 115 3.91 -5.73 14.08
N MET A 116 4.65 -4.65 13.87
CA MET A 116 6.00 -4.67 13.35
C MET A 116 6.99 -4.64 14.51
N SER A 117 8.25 -5.05 14.28
CA SER A 117 9.31 -4.99 15.30
C SER A 117 9.50 -3.59 15.91
N SER A 118 9.12 -2.56 15.17
CA SER A 118 9.28 -1.16 15.56
C SER A 118 7.98 -0.49 16.03
N GLY A 119 6.89 -1.25 16.21
CA GLY A 119 5.61 -0.75 16.72
C GLY A 119 4.39 -1.24 15.95
N ARG A 120 3.24 -0.70 16.29
CA ARG A 120 1.96 -1.03 15.69
C ARG A 120 1.77 -0.33 14.34
N ALA A 121 1.20 -1.04 13.38
CA ALA A 121 0.81 -0.55 12.06
C ALA A 121 -0.73 -0.62 11.94
N ASP A 122 -1.40 0.53 12.05
CA ASP A 122 -2.86 0.63 12.00
C ASP A 122 -3.38 0.75 10.58
N LEU A 123 -2.60 1.37 9.70
CA LEU A 123 -2.94 1.61 8.31
C LEU A 123 -1.89 1.03 7.38
N SER A 124 -2.36 0.48 6.28
CA SER A 124 -1.55 0.06 5.14
C SER A 124 -1.77 1.02 3.97
N PHE A 125 -0.84 1.05 3.04
CA PHE A 125 -1.00 1.80 1.81
C PHE A 125 -0.46 1.03 0.60
N THR A 126 -1.03 1.32 -0.56
CA THR A 126 -0.53 0.86 -1.86
C THR A 126 -0.45 2.05 -2.80
N ILE A 127 0.69 2.20 -3.51
CA ILE A 127 0.87 3.18 -4.58
C ILE A 127 0.94 2.41 -5.90
N PHE A 128 0.10 2.80 -6.86
CA PHE A 128 0.09 2.21 -8.19
C PHE A 128 1.15 2.89 -9.06
N LEU A 129 2.03 2.11 -9.66
CA LEU A 129 3.14 2.62 -10.46
C LEU A 129 2.92 2.51 -11.97
N ASN A 130 1.88 1.82 -12.41
CA ASN A 130 1.50 1.66 -13.80
C ASN A 130 0.16 2.31 -14.07
N SER A 131 -0.07 2.76 -15.31
CA SER A 131 -1.43 3.11 -15.72
C SER A 131 -2.34 1.90 -15.62
N LYS A 132 -3.56 2.11 -15.16
CA LYS A 132 -4.59 1.06 -15.04
C LYS A 132 -4.90 0.39 -16.38
N ASP A 133 -4.61 1.07 -17.50
CA ASP A 133 -4.87 0.59 -18.86
C ASP A 133 -3.69 -0.22 -19.44
N ASP A 134 -2.53 -0.22 -18.77
CA ASP A 134 -1.31 -0.89 -19.25
C ASP A 134 -1.30 -2.41 -18.97
N TYR A 135 -2.25 -2.93 -18.18
CA TYR A 135 -2.26 -4.34 -17.75
C TYR A 135 -3.66 -4.84 -17.45
N GLU A 136 -3.85 -6.15 -17.52
CA GLU A 136 -5.08 -6.82 -17.12
C GLU A 136 -4.94 -7.43 -15.71
N GLY A 137 -6.05 -7.42 -14.93
CA GLY A 137 -6.04 -7.89 -13.54
C GLY A 137 -5.28 -6.93 -12.61
N GLY A 138 -4.76 -7.45 -11.52
CA GLY A 138 -3.94 -6.72 -10.56
C GLY A 138 -4.72 -5.73 -9.70
N GLU A 139 -6.03 -5.91 -9.59
CA GLU A 139 -6.88 -5.13 -8.68
C GLU A 139 -6.50 -5.42 -7.23
N LEU A 140 -6.43 -4.37 -6.43
CA LEU A 140 -6.42 -4.48 -4.97
C LEU A 140 -7.86 -4.64 -4.49
N SER A 141 -8.20 -5.81 -3.96
CA SER A 141 -9.48 -6.03 -3.30
C SER A 141 -9.35 -5.72 -1.82
N ILE A 142 -10.23 -4.89 -1.29
CA ILE A 142 -10.31 -4.56 0.14
C ILE A 142 -11.67 -4.98 0.66
N GLU A 143 -11.68 -5.89 1.62
CA GLU A 143 -12.89 -6.43 2.22
C GLU A 143 -13.05 -5.95 3.65
N ASN A 144 -14.22 -5.47 3.96
CA ASN A 144 -14.66 -5.21 5.32
C ASN A 144 -15.93 -6.03 5.62
N LEU A 145 -16.49 -5.87 6.82
CA LEU A 145 -17.67 -6.65 7.26
C LEU A 145 -18.88 -6.52 6.33
N ASN A 146 -18.98 -5.47 5.52
CA ASN A 146 -20.20 -5.14 4.77
C ASN A 146 -19.98 -5.08 3.25
N SER A 147 -18.75 -5.06 2.77
CA SER A 147 -18.45 -4.87 1.34
C SER A 147 -17.07 -5.38 0.94
N GLU A 148 -16.97 -5.78 -0.31
CA GLU A 148 -15.71 -5.97 -1.04
C GLU A 148 -15.61 -4.85 -2.08
N ASN A 149 -14.52 -4.10 -2.06
CA ASN A 149 -14.24 -3.04 -3.02
C ASN A 149 -12.95 -3.35 -3.76
N LYS A 150 -12.98 -3.27 -5.09
CA LYS A 150 -11.81 -3.50 -5.96
C LYS A 150 -11.28 -2.17 -6.47
N PHE A 151 -9.98 -1.99 -6.33
CA PHE A 151 -9.27 -0.79 -6.73
C PHE A 151 -8.23 -1.12 -7.79
N LYS A 152 -8.27 -0.39 -8.88
CA LYS A 152 -7.25 -0.36 -9.93
C LYS A 152 -7.04 1.10 -10.27
N LEU A 153 -6.19 1.74 -9.45
CA LEU A 153 -5.94 3.17 -9.57
C LEU A 153 -4.91 3.45 -10.67
N ASP A 154 -4.81 4.68 -11.08
CA ASP A 154 -3.86 5.09 -12.09
C ASP A 154 -2.45 5.30 -11.49
N PHE A 155 -1.45 5.49 -12.34
CA PHE A 155 -0.06 5.72 -11.88
C PHE A 155 0.01 6.90 -10.92
N GLY A 156 0.85 6.78 -9.89
CA GLY A 156 1.06 7.82 -8.89
C GLY A 156 -0.04 7.97 -7.85
N GLU A 157 -1.15 7.24 -7.97
CA GLU A 157 -2.21 7.25 -6.97
C GLU A 157 -1.90 6.30 -5.81
N ILE A 158 -2.14 6.78 -4.61
CA ILE A 158 -2.06 6.02 -3.36
C ILE A 158 -3.46 5.72 -2.83
N ILE A 159 -3.64 4.53 -2.29
CA ILE A 159 -4.77 4.17 -1.43
C ILE A 159 -4.26 3.83 -0.04
N ILE A 160 -4.90 4.36 0.99
CA ILE A 160 -4.60 4.11 2.40
C ILE A 160 -5.83 3.48 3.04
N TYR A 161 -5.65 2.38 3.75
CA TYR A 161 -6.75 1.59 4.32
C TYR A 161 -6.31 0.93 5.64
N PRO A 162 -7.26 0.49 6.51
CA PRO A 162 -6.95 -0.22 7.74
C PRO A 162 -6.19 -1.52 7.48
N SER A 163 -5.07 -1.73 8.19
CA SER A 163 -4.25 -2.94 8.07
C SER A 163 -5.00 -4.22 8.46
N THR A 164 -6.07 -4.06 9.23
CA THR A 164 -6.93 -5.17 9.69
C THR A 164 -7.96 -5.62 8.65
N TYR A 165 -8.08 -4.91 7.53
CA TYR A 165 -8.98 -5.34 6.46
C TYR A 165 -8.34 -6.49 5.67
N LEU A 166 -9.18 -7.45 5.31
CA LEU A 166 -8.78 -8.53 4.41
C LEU A 166 -8.59 -7.94 3.00
N HIS A 167 -7.48 -8.22 2.39
CA HIS A 167 -7.17 -7.70 1.05
C HIS A 167 -6.31 -8.66 0.22
#